data_135cb5baddbdf437611850dec03f0c46
#
_entry.id   135cb5baddbdf437611850dec03f0c46
#
_cell.length_a   1.000
_cell.length_b   1.000
_cell.length_c   1.000
_cell.angle_alpha   90.00
_cell.angle_beta   90.00
_cell.angle_gamma   90.00
#
_symmetry.space_group_name_H-M   'P 1'
#
loop_
_entity.id
_entity.type
_entity.pdbx_description
1 polymer ?
#
loop_
_entity_poly.entity_id
_entity_poly.type
_entity_poly.pdbx_seq_one_letter_code
_entity_poly.pdbx_strand_id
1 'polypeptide(L)'
;QYRRYLINEKEQIYTEKEYLELLRKYDLVTTKKVLLNNSYYDGFLANHNIRALEMTGKVITEKYPEYADAFEQLVNGRQTYFGNILVTSKILFDEYASWLFSIFFEVAERIELETGEDAYHKRVFGFISEFLLLVWVTVKKLRVYECKVGMLGEKAETGELKRCLAECFRN
;
A
#
# COMPACT_ATOMS: atom_id res chain seq x y z
N GLN A 1 -6.88 -7.19 15.75
CA GLN A 1 -7.24 -7.33 14.33
C GLN A 1 -8.02 -6.09 13.90
N TYR A 2 -7.47 -5.33 12.98
CA TYR A 2 -8.14 -4.17 12.42
C TYR A 2 -9.12 -4.65 11.36
N ARG A 3 -10.41 -4.43 11.59
CA ARG A 3 -11.47 -4.73 10.63
C ARG A 3 -11.77 -3.47 9.83
N ARG A 4 -11.10 -3.29 8.70
CA ARG A 4 -11.31 -2.20 7.76
C ARG A 4 -12.08 -2.71 6.55
N TYR A 5 -13.05 -1.92 6.08
CA TYR A 5 -13.89 -2.25 4.94
C TYR A 5 -14.03 -1.04 4.04
N LEU A 6 -14.10 -1.26 2.74
CA LEU A 6 -14.49 -0.21 1.81
C LEU A 6 -15.98 0.05 1.99
N ILE A 7 -16.34 1.32 2.12
CA ILE A 7 -17.72 1.76 2.30
C ILE A 7 -18.15 2.71 1.17
N ASN A 8 -19.42 2.59 0.79
CA ASN A 8 -20.05 3.42 -0.22
C ASN A 8 -20.41 4.82 0.33
N GLU A 9 -20.99 5.68 -0.49
CA GLU A 9 -21.38 7.05 -0.11
C GLU A 9 -22.45 7.09 1.00
N LYS A 10 -23.18 5.99 1.21
CA LYS A 10 -24.15 5.82 2.30
C LYS A 10 -23.52 5.27 3.58
N GLU A 11 -22.18 5.18 3.64
CA GLU A 11 -21.42 4.60 4.75
C GLU A 11 -21.74 3.12 5.03
N GLN A 12 -22.17 2.40 4.01
CA GLN A 12 -22.44 0.96 4.07
C GLN A 12 -21.32 0.20 3.38
N ILE A 13 -21.06 -1.03 3.85
CA ILE A 13 -20.12 -1.95 3.20
C ILE A 13 -20.66 -2.26 1.80
N TYR A 14 -19.80 -2.20 0.79
CA TYR A 14 -20.16 -2.56 -0.57
C TYR A 14 -20.64 -4.00 -0.66
N THR A 15 -21.72 -4.21 -1.38
CA THR A 15 -22.20 -5.54 -1.78
C THR A 15 -21.40 -6.07 -2.98
N GLU A 16 -21.43 -7.37 -3.21
CA GLU A 16 -20.84 -7.99 -4.40
C GLU A 16 -21.36 -7.34 -5.70
N LYS A 17 -22.67 -7.11 -5.79
CA LYS A 17 -23.28 -6.48 -6.96
C LYS A 17 -22.70 -5.08 -7.22
N GLU A 18 -22.54 -4.27 -6.19
CA GLU A 18 -21.96 -2.93 -6.31
C GLU A 18 -20.49 -3.00 -6.77
N TYR A 19 -19.70 -3.94 -6.25
CA TYR A 19 -18.33 -4.15 -6.74
C TYR A 19 -18.31 -4.58 -8.22
N LEU A 20 -19.18 -5.48 -8.64
CA LEU A 20 -19.27 -5.90 -10.04
C LEU A 20 -19.66 -4.74 -10.96
N GLU A 21 -20.53 -3.84 -10.53
CA GLU A 21 -20.89 -2.64 -11.29
C GLU A 21 -19.71 -1.66 -11.40
N LEU A 22 -18.92 -1.49 -10.34
CA LEU A 22 -17.70 -0.67 -10.35
C LEU A 22 -16.65 -1.27 -11.28
N LEU A 23 -16.42 -2.58 -11.21
CA LEU A 23 -15.41 -3.27 -12.03
C LEU A 23 -15.75 -3.36 -13.52
N ARG A 24 -16.98 -2.97 -13.94
CA ARG A 24 -17.28 -2.75 -15.36
C ARG A 24 -16.66 -1.46 -15.91
N LYS A 25 -16.41 -0.47 -15.05
CA LYS A 25 -15.93 0.87 -15.42
C LYS A 25 -14.48 1.12 -15.00
N TYR A 26 -14.05 0.46 -13.93
CA TYR A 26 -12.74 0.61 -13.31
C TYR A 26 -12.02 -0.73 -13.28
N ASP A 27 -10.72 -0.69 -13.29
CA ASP A 27 -9.88 -1.88 -13.27
C ASP A 27 -9.63 -2.35 -11.83
N LEU A 28 -9.70 -1.41 -10.87
CA LEU A 28 -9.41 -1.66 -9.46
C LEU A 28 -10.23 -0.73 -8.56
N VAL A 29 -10.68 -1.25 -7.42
CA VAL A 29 -11.32 -0.50 -6.32
C VAL A 29 -10.43 -0.59 -5.09
N THR A 30 -10.08 0.54 -4.49
CA THR A 30 -9.23 0.59 -3.29
C THR A 30 -9.55 1.79 -2.40
N THR A 31 -8.76 2.02 -1.39
CA THR A 31 -8.90 3.17 -0.48
C THR A 31 -8.53 4.48 -1.17
N LYS A 32 -8.97 5.61 -0.63
CA LYS A 32 -8.51 6.93 -1.11
C LYS A 32 -7.03 7.09 -0.86
N LYS A 33 -6.34 7.72 -1.82
CA LYS A 33 -4.97 8.20 -1.61
C LYS A 33 -4.92 9.19 -0.45
N VAL A 34 -3.86 9.09 0.31
CA VAL A 34 -3.58 10.00 1.42
C VAL A 34 -2.44 10.93 1.02
N LEU A 35 -2.60 12.22 1.32
CA LEU A 35 -1.55 13.22 1.18
C LEU A 35 -0.75 13.26 2.48
N LEU A 36 0.54 13.01 2.37
CA LEU A 36 1.49 13.02 3.47
C LEU A 36 2.03 14.45 3.71
N ASN A 37 2.49 14.72 4.92
CA ASN A 37 3.15 16.00 5.26
C ASN A 37 4.54 16.11 4.62
N ASN A 38 5.27 14.99 4.55
CA ASN A 38 6.61 14.87 3.96
C ASN A 38 6.58 13.93 2.74
N SER A 39 7.73 13.74 2.08
CA SER A 39 7.85 12.68 1.09
C SER A 39 7.58 11.31 1.72
N TYR A 40 7.20 10.32 0.92
CA TYR A 40 7.05 8.96 1.43
C TYR A 40 8.37 8.44 2.00
N TYR A 41 9.49 8.74 1.33
CA TYR A 41 10.84 8.39 1.78
C TYR A 41 11.13 8.94 3.17
N ASP A 42 10.97 10.26 3.37
CA ASP A 42 11.25 10.90 4.66
C ASP A 42 10.33 10.40 5.78
N GLY A 43 9.04 10.22 5.48
CA GLY A 43 8.08 9.65 6.42
C GLY A 43 8.41 8.22 6.80
N PHE A 44 8.88 7.43 5.85
CA PHE A 44 9.32 6.05 6.10
C PHE A 44 10.61 6.01 6.92
N LEU A 45 11.60 6.83 6.58
CA LEU A 45 12.87 6.97 7.29
C LEU A 45 12.68 7.35 8.76
N ALA A 46 11.74 8.25 9.04
CA ALA A 46 11.45 8.73 10.39
C ALA A 46 10.80 7.66 11.30
N ASN A 47 10.08 6.68 10.70
CA ASN A 47 9.24 5.75 11.46
C ASN A 47 9.63 4.28 11.30
N HIS A 48 10.44 3.94 10.31
CA HIS A 48 10.76 2.56 9.95
C HIS A 48 12.24 2.40 9.58
N ASN A 49 12.70 1.16 9.53
CA ASN A 49 14.01 0.85 8.97
C ASN A 49 14.00 1.09 7.45
N ILE A 50 14.67 2.16 7.02
CA ILE A 50 14.73 2.60 5.62
C ILE A 50 15.33 1.56 4.67
N ARG A 51 16.18 0.66 5.19
CA ARG A 51 16.88 -0.34 4.40
C ARG A 51 15.97 -1.22 3.57
N ALA A 52 14.78 -1.58 4.13
CA ALA A 52 13.82 -2.38 3.40
C ALA A 52 13.24 -1.63 2.18
N LEU A 53 12.97 -0.33 2.33
CA LEU A 53 12.49 0.50 1.23
C LEU A 53 13.57 0.72 0.16
N GLU A 54 14.80 1.01 0.56
CA GLU A 54 15.94 1.17 -0.35
C GLU A 54 16.25 -0.13 -1.09
N MET A 55 16.23 -1.27 -0.40
CA MET A 55 16.42 -2.58 -1.03
C MET A 55 15.29 -2.89 -2.01
N THR A 56 14.05 -2.50 -1.67
CA THR A 56 12.91 -2.63 -2.60
C THR A 56 13.15 -1.84 -3.89
N GLY A 57 13.63 -0.61 -3.79
CA GLY A 57 13.99 0.21 -4.96
C GLY A 57 15.08 -0.44 -5.81
N LYS A 58 16.11 -1.00 -5.19
CA LYS A 58 17.18 -1.74 -5.91
C LYS A 58 16.63 -2.95 -6.66
N VAL A 59 15.83 -3.79 -5.99
CA VAL A 59 15.22 -4.97 -6.62
C VAL A 59 14.31 -4.57 -7.78
N ILE A 60 13.52 -3.50 -7.63
CA ILE A 60 12.69 -2.99 -8.72
C ILE A 60 13.55 -2.56 -9.89
N THR A 61 14.59 -1.76 -9.67
CA THR A 61 15.49 -1.30 -10.74
C THR A 61 16.16 -2.46 -11.49
N GLU A 62 16.52 -3.52 -10.79
CA GLU A 62 17.21 -4.67 -11.38
C GLU A 62 16.26 -5.62 -12.12
N LYS A 63 15.09 -5.91 -11.56
CA LYS A 63 14.18 -6.95 -12.07
C LYS A 63 12.99 -6.40 -12.88
N TYR A 64 12.61 -5.17 -12.60
CA TYR A 64 11.43 -4.51 -13.18
C TYR A 64 11.75 -3.06 -13.56
N PRO A 65 12.74 -2.84 -14.45
CA PRO A 65 13.24 -1.49 -14.78
C PRO A 65 12.13 -0.56 -15.29
N GLU A 66 11.06 -1.08 -15.87
CA GLU A 66 9.90 -0.30 -16.29
C GLU A 66 9.13 0.35 -15.14
N TYR A 67 9.35 -0.07 -13.90
CA TYR A 67 8.76 0.50 -12.69
C TYR A 67 9.72 1.47 -11.96
N ALA A 68 11.00 1.51 -12.33
CA ALA A 68 12.03 2.23 -11.58
C ALA A 68 11.76 3.74 -11.51
N ASP A 69 11.48 4.37 -12.64
CA ASP A 69 11.21 5.82 -12.70
C ASP A 69 9.97 6.19 -11.89
N ALA A 70 8.90 5.40 -12.00
CA ALA A 70 7.68 5.62 -11.22
C ALA A 70 7.92 5.42 -9.72
N PHE A 71 8.69 4.40 -9.33
CA PHE A 71 9.06 4.18 -7.93
C PHE A 71 9.83 5.38 -7.40
N GLU A 72 10.87 5.84 -8.08
CA GLU A 72 11.70 6.97 -7.66
C GLU A 72 10.88 8.28 -7.56
N GLN A 73 10.04 8.56 -8.55
CA GLN A 73 9.18 9.73 -8.53
C GLN A 73 8.20 9.69 -7.37
N LEU A 74 7.54 8.56 -7.14
CA LEU A 74 6.49 8.42 -6.12
C LEU A 74 7.06 8.34 -4.71
N VAL A 75 8.23 7.72 -4.50
CA VAL A 75 8.87 7.64 -3.18
C VAL A 75 9.31 9.01 -2.67
N ASN A 76 9.69 9.92 -3.58
CA ASN A 76 9.97 11.32 -3.30
C ASN A 76 8.70 12.19 -3.31
N GLY A 77 7.57 11.65 -3.71
CA GLY A 77 6.25 12.28 -3.66
C GLY A 77 5.60 12.19 -2.30
N ARG A 78 4.41 12.79 -2.18
CA ARG A 78 3.66 12.92 -0.92
C ARG A 78 2.34 12.15 -0.92
N GLN A 79 2.19 11.14 -1.77
CA GLN A 79 0.96 10.36 -1.88
C GLN A 79 1.24 8.88 -1.67
N THR A 80 0.30 8.21 -1.01
CA THR A 80 0.28 6.75 -0.88
C THR A 80 -1.13 6.25 -0.66
N TYR A 81 -1.34 4.94 -0.79
CA TYR A 81 -2.52 4.26 -0.25
C TYR A 81 -2.24 3.76 1.16
N PHE A 82 -3.27 3.60 1.96
CA PHE A 82 -3.20 2.93 3.25
C PHE A 82 -4.23 1.81 3.32
N GLY A 83 -3.83 0.67 3.88
CA GLY A 83 -4.75 -0.38 4.31
C GLY A 83 -4.70 -1.67 3.54
N ASN A 84 -3.88 -1.82 2.51
CA ASN A 84 -3.75 -3.07 1.73
C ASN A 84 -5.11 -3.72 1.33
N ILE A 85 -6.09 -2.89 0.98
CA ILE A 85 -7.43 -3.33 0.60
C ILE A 85 -7.59 -3.03 -0.88
N LEU A 86 -7.83 -4.06 -1.67
CA LEU A 86 -8.13 -3.90 -3.11
C LEU A 86 -9.16 -4.93 -3.56
N VAL A 87 -9.99 -4.52 -4.51
CA VAL A 87 -10.93 -5.38 -5.22
C VAL A 87 -10.71 -5.19 -6.70
N THR A 88 -10.46 -6.27 -7.41
CA THR A 88 -10.15 -6.26 -8.84
C THR A 88 -10.50 -7.61 -9.47
N SER A 89 -10.30 -7.77 -10.78
CA SER A 89 -10.43 -9.07 -11.43
C SER A 89 -9.36 -10.06 -10.95
N LYS A 90 -9.67 -11.35 -11.00
CA LYS A 90 -8.70 -12.39 -10.63
C LYS A 90 -7.41 -12.27 -11.42
N ILE A 91 -7.49 -11.98 -12.71
CA ILE A 91 -6.32 -11.84 -13.59
C ILE A 91 -5.40 -10.72 -13.11
N LEU A 92 -5.94 -9.53 -12.85
CA LEU A 92 -5.14 -8.41 -12.34
C LEU A 92 -4.64 -8.65 -10.92
N PHE A 93 -5.41 -9.35 -10.08
CA PHE A 93 -4.96 -9.72 -8.75
C PHE A 93 -3.77 -10.68 -8.80
N ASP A 94 -3.85 -11.72 -9.61
CA ASP A 94 -2.76 -12.69 -9.76
C ASP A 94 -1.49 -12.02 -10.32
N GLU A 95 -1.63 -11.09 -11.27
CA GLU A 95 -0.52 -10.31 -11.83
C GLU A 95 0.12 -9.43 -10.75
N TYR A 96 -0.69 -8.67 -10.01
CA TYR A 96 -0.22 -7.82 -8.92
C TYR A 96 0.46 -8.62 -7.82
N ALA A 97 -0.17 -9.70 -7.36
CA ALA A 97 0.37 -10.55 -6.30
C ALA A 97 1.70 -11.18 -6.73
N SER A 98 1.79 -11.70 -7.95
CA SER A 98 3.02 -12.29 -8.48
C SER A 98 4.16 -11.26 -8.52
N TRP A 99 3.89 -10.06 -9.02
CA TRP A 99 4.85 -8.96 -9.04
C TRP A 99 5.29 -8.55 -7.64
N LEU A 100 4.33 -8.28 -6.74
CA LEU A 100 4.59 -7.84 -5.37
C LEU A 100 5.41 -8.85 -4.58
N PHE A 101 5.00 -10.11 -4.58
CA PHE A 101 5.68 -11.15 -3.81
C PHE A 101 7.04 -11.53 -4.38
N SER A 102 7.24 -11.46 -5.70
CA SER A 102 8.56 -11.67 -6.29
C SER A 102 9.57 -10.62 -5.80
N ILE A 103 9.13 -9.37 -5.65
CA ILE A 103 9.96 -8.29 -5.07
C ILE A 103 10.23 -8.59 -3.59
N PHE A 104 9.20 -8.91 -2.81
CA PHE A 104 9.34 -9.10 -1.37
C PHE A 104 10.19 -10.32 -1.00
N PHE A 105 10.09 -11.42 -1.72
CA PHE A 105 10.94 -12.59 -1.48
C PHE A 105 12.41 -12.25 -1.73
N GLU A 106 12.71 -11.56 -2.81
CA GLU A 106 14.08 -11.12 -3.11
C GLU A 106 14.61 -10.12 -2.06
N VAL A 107 13.78 -9.14 -1.68
CA VAL A 107 14.16 -8.16 -0.64
C VAL A 107 14.38 -8.86 0.70
N ALA A 108 13.52 -9.79 1.09
CA ALA A 108 13.65 -10.54 2.32
C ALA A 108 14.95 -11.37 2.36
N GLU A 109 15.23 -12.08 1.26
CA GLU A 109 16.46 -12.87 1.13
C GLU A 109 17.72 -11.99 1.26
N ARG A 110 17.76 -10.85 0.57
CA ARG A 110 18.91 -9.94 0.62
C ARG A 110 19.09 -9.29 2.01
N ILE A 111 17.99 -8.96 2.71
CA ILE A 111 18.06 -8.40 4.06
C ILE A 111 18.44 -9.47 5.08
N GLU A 112 17.91 -10.68 4.99
CA GLU A 112 18.22 -11.78 5.91
C GLU A 112 19.70 -12.14 5.89
N LEU A 113 20.33 -12.15 4.72
CA LEU A 113 21.78 -12.35 4.57
C LEU A 113 22.62 -11.29 5.30
N GLU A 114 22.05 -10.12 5.59
CA GLU A 114 22.78 -9.00 6.15
C GLU A 114 22.53 -8.74 7.65
N THR A 115 21.37 -9.14 8.21
CA THR A 115 20.93 -8.64 9.53
C THR A 115 20.50 -9.68 10.55
N GLY A 116 20.28 -10.94 10.14
CA GLY A 116 19.60 -11.90 11.01
C GLY A 116 18.10 -11.56 11.20
N GLU A 117 17.33 -12.51 11.71
CA GLU A 117 15.86 -12.37 11.80
C GLU A 117 15.42 -11.38 12.88
N ASP A 118 14.59 -10.39 12.49
CA ASP A 118 13.78 -9.58 13.39
C ASP A 118 12.30 -9.62 12.95
N ALA A 119 11.41 -9.87 13.91
CA ALA A 119 9.95 -9.85 13.69
C ALA A 119 9.42 -8.50 13.16
N TYR A 120 10.13 -7.41 13.42
CA TYR A 120 9.82 -6.09 12.90
C TYR A 120 9.97 -6.01 11.37
N HIS A 121 10.98 -6.66 10.81
CA HIS A 121 11.20 -6.69 9.35
C HIS A 121 10.01 -7.30 8.60
N LYS A 122 9.31 -8.27 9.21
CA LYS A 122 8.10 -8.88 8.60
C LYS A 122 6.93 -7.89 8.49
N ARG A 123 6.82 -6.93 9.41
CA ARG A 123 5.78 -5.89 9.35
C ARG A 123 6.08 -4.78 8.35
N VAL A 124 7.35 -4.51 8.09
CA VAL A 124 7.77 -3.44 7.18
C VAL A 124 7.24 -3.67 5.76
N PHE A 125 7.14 -4.93 5.32
CA PHE A 125 6.55 -5.28 4.03
C PHE A 125 5.08 -4.88 3.90
N GLY A 126 4.34 -4.89 5.02
CA GLY A 126 2.96 -4.40 5.04
C GLY A 126 2.86 -2.91 4.70
N PHE A 127 3.78 -2.10 5.17
CA PHE A 127 3.83 -0.66 4.85
C PHE A 127 4.30 -0.42 3.42
N ILE A 128 5.34 -1.14 2.99
CA ILE A 128 5.86 -1.03 1.61
C ILE A 128 4.80 -1.49 0.59
N SER A 129 4.01 -2.53 0.88
CA SER A 129 2.96 -3.01 -0.03
C SER A 129 1.87 -1.96 -0.29
N GLU A 130 1.53 -1.15 0.72
CA GLU A 130 0.57 -0.04 0.56
C GLU A 130 1.08 1.00 -0.45
N PHE A 131 2.37 1.30 -0.41
CA PHE A 131 3.02 2.19 -1.35
C PHE A 131 3.20 1.54 -2.74
N LEU A 132 3.61 0.28 -2.80
CA LEU A 132 3.82 -0.42 -4.06
C LEU A 132 2.53 -0.59 -4.86
N LEU A 133 1.36 -0.62 -4.22
CA LEU A 133 0.09 -0.57 -4.93
C LEU A 133 -0.03 0.72 -5.77
N LEU A 134 0.38 1.86 -5.22
CA LEU A 134 0.38 3.13 -5.96
C LEU A 134 1.36 3.10 -7.14
N VAL A 135 2.56 2.56 -6.95
CA VAL A 135 3.54 2.38 -8.03
C VAL A 135 2.96 1.52 -9.15
N TRP A 136 2.39 0.36 -8.80
CA TRP A 136 1.85 -0.59 -9.76
C TRP A 136 0.70 -0.01 -10.58
N VAL A 137 -0.29 0.61 -9.93
CA VAL A 137 -1.43 1.21 -10.65
C VAL A 137 -1.00 2.37 -11.55
N THR A 138 0.04 3.11 -11.16
CA THR A 138 0.58 4.23 -11.94
C THR A 138 1.24 3.73 -13.22
N VAL A 139 2.13 2.74 -13.13
CA VAL A 139 2.83 2.17 -14.30
C VAL A 139 1.85 1.47 -15.24
N LYS A 140 0.93 0.70 -14.69
CA LYS A 140 -0.11 0.01 -15.48
C LYS A 140 -1.20 0.93 -16.03
N LYS A 141 -1.22 2.19 -15.60
CA LYS A 141 -2.24 3.20 -16.00
C LYS A 141 -3.66 2.70 -15.75
N LEU A 142 -3.89 2.04 -14.61
CA LEU A 142 -5.18 1.47 -14.28
C LEU A 142 -6.18 2.57 -13.90
N ARG A 143 -7.43 2.34 -14.28
CA ARG A 143 -8.57 3.15 -13.84
C ARG A 143 -8.95 2.71 -12.44
N VAL A 144 -8.62 3.52 -11.44
CA VAL A 144 -8.85 3.21 -10.03
C VAL A 144 -10.07 3.95 -9.51
N TYR A 145 -10.97 3.23 -8.84
CA TYR A 145 -12.05 3.81 -8.05
C TYR A 145 -11.65 3.84 -6.58
N GLU A 146 -11.61 5.04 -6.01
CA GLU A 146 -11.16 5.27 -4.63
C GLU A 146 -12.35 5.41 -3.68
N CYS A 147 -12.40 4.56 -2.64
CA CYS A 147 -13.47 4.49 -1.65
C CYS A 147 -13.05 5.03 -0.29
N LYS A 148 -14.03 5.41 0.50
CA LYS A 148 -13.87 5.61 1.94
C LYS A 148 -13.64 4.27 2.65
N VAL A 149 -12.99 4.33 3.80
CA VAL A 149 -12.77 3.17 4.68
C VAL A 149 -13.63 3.31 5.92
N GLY A 150 -14.46 2.30 6.17
CA GLY A 150 -15.15 2.11 7.43
C GLY A 150 -14.38 1.16 8.33
N MET A 151 -14.56 1.30 9.65
CA MET A 151 -13.99 0.41 10.66
C MET A 151 -15.12 -0.19 11.48
N LEU A 152 -15.08 -1.51 11.69
CA LEU A 152 -15.94 -2.22 12.65
C LEU A 152 -15.15 -2.44 13.93
N GLY A 153 -15.59 -1.84 15.02
CA GLY A 153 -14.98 -1.92 16.35
C GLY A 153 -15.44 -0.79 17.24
N GLU A 154 -15.08 -0.80 18.52
CA GLU A 154 -15.45 0.25 19.46
C GLU A 154 -14.87 1.61 19.06
N LYS A 155 -15.67 2.68 19.20
CA LYS A 155 -15.29 4.05 18.82
C LYS A 155 -14.00 4.56 19.49
N ALA A 156 -13.60 3.99 20.62
CA ALA A 156 -12.38 4.33 21.33
C ALA A 156 -11.12 3.97 20.53
N GLU A 157 -11.08 2.78 19.92
CA GLU A 157 -9.95 2.33 19.09
C GLU A 157 -9.78 3.17 17.82
N THR A 158 -10.90 3.68 17.27
CA THR A 158 -10.88 4.54 16.08
C THR A 158 -10.27 5.91 16.35
N GLY A 159 -10.50 6.47 17.54
CA GLY A 159 -9.91 7.73 17.98
C GLY A 159 -8.40 7.62 18.21
N GLU A 160 -7.96 6.53 18.80
CA GLU A 160 -6.55 6.24 19.07
C GLU A 160 -5.77 5.99 17.78
N LEU A 161 -6.34 5.26 16.83
CA LEU A 161 -5.70 4.99 15.55
C LEU A 161 -5.57 6.24 14.68
N LYS A 162 -6.61 7.10 14.65
CA LYS A 162 -6.54 8.41 13.96
C LYS A 162 -5.48 9.31 14.59
N ARG A 163 -5.35 9.27 15.91
CA ARG A 163 -4.33 10.04 16.63
C ARG A 163 -2.94 9.48 16.35
N CYS A 164 -2.76 8.17 16.40
CA CYS A 164 -1.50 7.50 16.11
C CYS A 164 -1.04 7.72 14.66
N LEU A 165 -1.96 7.63 13.68
CA LEU A 165 -1.67 7.94 12.28
C LEU A 165 -1.34 9.43 12.09
N ALA A 166 -2.04 10.32 12.79
CA ALA A 166 -1.75 11.76 12.74
C ALA A 166 -0.43 12.12 13.43
N GLU A 167 -0.04 11.41 14.48
CA GLU A 167 1.22 11.58 15.19
C GLU A 167 2.40 10.99 14.43
N CYS A 168 2.23 9.83 13.78
CA CYS A 168 3.26 9.22 12.93
C CYS A 168 3.67 10.09 11.72
N PHE A 169 2.83 11.04 11.31
CA PHE A 169 3.09 11.91 10.16
C PHE A 169 3.16 13.42 10.52
N ARG A 170 3.19 13.77 11.81
CA ARG A 170 3.30 15.15 12.29
C ARG A 170 4.72 15.61 12.63
N ASN A 171 5.68 14.71 12.71
CA ASN A 171 7.08 15.05 13.03
C ASN A 171 7.95 15.09 11.79
#